data_21261567c3029b3cf0beca9cefd025f6
#
_entry.id   21261567c3029b3cf0beca9cefd025f6
#
_cell.length_a   1.000
_cell.length_b   1.000
_cell.length_c   1.000
_cell.angle_alpha   90.00
_cell.angle_beta   90.00
_cell.angle_gamma   90.00
#
_symmetry.space_group_name_H-M   'P 1'
#
loop_
_entity.id
_entity.type
_entity.pdbx_description
1 polymer ?
#
loop_
_entity_poly.entity_id
_entity_poly.type
_entity_poly.pdbx_seq_one_letter_code
_entity_poly.pdbx_strand_id
1 'polypeptide(L)'
;SYYLGKVLEWASFCAGRYGGKETVLGEVTADAVEVTAMHPGQRCTVASVAGHAMYERSNPYFEHVAGGTLDMSACRYEQVAEKTTRISGAAFQPAAEFRVKLEGAGRIGERFVGMVGIRDPYTIAHVDEVIGWARAQVRERFGDAGYELHYTVYGKNGVMGPLEPSERPAHELCVV
;
A
#
# COMPACT_ATOMS: atom_id res chain seq x y z
N SER A 1 20.82 -6.58 -7.61
CA SER A 1 20.24 -7.55 -6.63
C SER A 1 19.14 -6.94 -5.74
N TYR A 2 19.24 -5.67 -5.33
CA TYR A 2 18.19 -5.02 -4.52
C TYR A 2 16.81 -5.02 -5.19
N TYR A 3 16.74 -4.63 -6.45
CA TYR A 3 15.49 -4.66 -7.23
C TYR A 3 14.88 -6.04 -7.31
N LEU A 4 15.70 -7.06 -7.49
CA LEU A 4 15.21 -8.43 -7.54
C LEU A 4 14.54 -8.82 -6.22
N GLY A 5 15.16 -8.50 -5.08
CA GLY A 5 14.57 -8.73 -3.77
C GLY A 5 13.23 -8.04 -3.61
N LYS A 6 13.14 -6.75 -3.97
CA LYS A 6 11.89 -5.98 -3.87
C LYS A 6 10.79 -6.51 -4.79
N VAL A 7 11.12 -6.86 -6.01
CA VAL A 7 10.14 -7.38 -6.97
C VAL A 7 9.66 -8.79 -6.63
N LEU A 8 10.55 -9.66 -6.11
CA LEU A 8 10.19 -11.02 -5.72
C LEU A 8 9.46 -11.11 -4.38
N GLU A 9 9.49 -10.08 -3.57
CA GLU A 9 8.75 -10.02 -2.30
C GLU A 9 7.26 -10.30 -2.48
N TRP A 10 6.67 -9.74 -3.52
CA TRP A 10 5.27 -9.94 -3.92
C TRP A 10 5.16 -10.30 -5.40
N ALA A 11 5.70 -11.43 -5.77
CA ALA A 11 5.78 -11.87 -7.15
C ALA A 11 4.43 -11.87 -7.90
N SER A 12 3.33 -12.19 -7.22
CA SER A 12 1.99 -12.18 -7.79
C SER A 12 1.56 -10.78 -8.26
N PHE A 13 1.95 -9.72 -7.56
CA PHE A 13 1.68 -8.35 -7.98
C PHE A 13 2.44 -7.99 -9.26
N CYS A 14 3.73 -8.33 -9.30
CA CYS A 14 4.54 -8.08 -10.50
C CYS A 14 4.01 -8.82 -11.72
N ALA A 15 3.44 -10.01 -11.52
CA ALA A 15 2.84 -10.81 -12.57
C ALA A 15 1.38 -10.40 -12.91
N GLY A 16 0.86 -9.34 -12.28
CA GLY A 16 -0.46 -8.79 -12.58
C GLY A 16 -1.64 -9.62 -12.09
N ARG A 17 -1.44 -10.44 -11.04
CA ARG A 17 -2.51 -11.26 -10.46
C ARG A 17 -2.39 -11.38 -8.96
N TYR A 18 -3.50 -11.24 -8.26
CA TYR A 18 -3.58 -11.37 -6.80
C TYR A 18 -3.69 -12.83 -6.36
N GLY A 19 -3.00 -13.18 -5.27
CA GLY A 19 -3.27 -14.37 -4.48
C GLY A 19 -3.00 -15.71 -5.17
N GLY A 20 -2.15 -15.74 -6.17
CA GLY A 20 -1.74 -16.97 -6.83
C GLY A 20 -0.53 -17.63 -6.16
N LYS A 21 -0.35 -18.93 -6.40
CA LYS A 21 0.89 -19.66 -6.06
C LYS A 21 1.87 -19.66 -7.25
N GLU A 22 1.68 -18.73 -8.14
CA GLU A 22 2.43 -18.64 -9.38
C GLU A 22 3.82 -18.07 -9.12
N THR A 23 4.77 -18.58 -9.86
CA THR A 23 6.18 -18.25 -9.72
C THR A 23 6.59 -17.13 -10.68
N VAL A 24 7.40 -16.23 -10.22
CA VAL A 24 8.15 -15.27 -11.02
C VAL A 24 9.62 -15.65 -10.98
N LEU A 25 10.25 -15.75 -12.14
CA LEU A 25 11.69 -15.94 -12.27
C LEU A 25 12.36 -14.58 -12.31
N GLY A 26 13.36 -14.37 -11.48
CA GLY A 26 14.23 -13.19 -11.51
C GLY A 26 15.66 -13.58 -11.87
N GLU A 27 16.21 -12.90 -12.86
CA GLU A 27 17.58 -13.10 -13.32
C GLU A 27 18.38 -11.80 -13.11
N VAL A 28 19.57 -11.93 -12.51
CA VAL A 28 20.47 -10.80 -12.28
C VAL A 28 21.68 -10.95 -13.18
N THR A 29 21.94 -9.94 -13.98
CA THR A 29 23.19 -9.78 -14.73
C THR A 29 24.07 -8.68 -14.12
N ALA A 30 25.21 -8.38 -14.74
CA ALA A 30 26.05 -7.28 -14.30
C ALA A 30 25.33 -5.91 -14.37
N ASP A 31 24.47 -5.72 -15.38
CA ASP A 31 23.93 -4.43 -15.75
C ASP A 31 22.40 -4.32 -15.58
N ALA A 32 21.72 -5.45 -15.35
CA ALA A 32 20.26 -5.48 -15.34
C ALA A 32 19.69 -6.58 -14.44
N VAL A 33 18.40 -6.44 -14.18
CA VAL A 33 17.53 -7.48 -13.61
C VAL A 33 16.42 -7.75 -14.61
N GLU A 34 16.17 -9.01 -14.90
CA GLU A 34 15.01 -9.44 -15.68
C GLU A 34 14.02 -10.18 -14.78
N VAL A 35 12.74 -9.89 -14.97
CA VAL A 35 11.64 -10.48 -14.21
C VAL A 35 10.66 -11.09 -15.18
N THR A 36 10.47 -12.41 -15.09
CA THR A 36 9.64 -13.20 -16.00
C THR A 36 8.51 -13.89 -15.25
N ALA A 37 7.28 -13.73 -15.72
CA ALA A 37 6.13 -14.48 -15.21
C ALA A 37 6.14 -15.91 -15.77
N MET A 38 6.11 -16.91 -14.90
CA MET A 38 6.21 -18.32 -15.28
C MET A 38 4.86 -18.97 -15.61
N HIS A 39 3.76 -18.41 -15.11
CA HIS A 39 2.42 -18.94 -15.40
C HIS A 39 1.90 -18.46 -16.77
N PRO A 40 1.22 -19.31 -17.55
CA PRO A 40 0.71 -18.94 -18.88
C PRO A 40 -0.22 -17.73 -18.90
N GLY A 41 -1.05 -17.56 -17.88
CA GLY A 41 -2.02 -16.45 -17.74
C GLY A 41 -1.47 -15.18 -17.12
N GLN A 42 -0.16 -15.12 -16.84
CA GLN A 42 0.45 -13.98 -16.17
C GLN A 42 1.51 -13.33 -17.04
N ARG A 43 1.77 -12.05 -16.76
CA ARG A 43 2.78 -11.23 -17.46
C ARG A 43 3.42 -10.26 -16.49
N CYS A 44 4.74 -10.21 -16.47
CA CYS A 44 5.49 -9.11 -15.86
C CYS A 44 5.57 -7.98 -16.88
N THR A 45 4.69 -7.00 -16.74
CA THR A 45 4.67 -5.80 -17.60
C THR A 45 5.50 -4.69 -16.99
N VAL A 46 5.92 -3.72 -17.82
CA VAL A 46 6.59 -2.51 -17.33
C VAL A 46 5.78 -1.86 -16.20
N ALA A 47 4.48 -1.72 -16.37
CA ALA A 47 3.61 -1.08 -15.38
C ALA A 47 3.55 -1.87 -14.06
N SER A 48 3.36 -3.21 -14.12
CA SER A 48 3.26 -4.03 -12.91
C SER A 48 4.59 -4.13 -12.16
N VAL A 49 5.69 -4.24 -12.87
CA VAL A 49 7.03 -4.33 -12.28
C VAL A 49 7.49 -3.00 -11.72
N ALA A 50 7.31 -1.91 -12.46
CA ALA A 50 7.65 -0.57 -11.97
C ALA A 50 6.78 -0.16 -10.79
N GLY A 51 5.47 -0.41 -10.85
CA GLY A 51 4.54 -0.13 -9.75
C GLY A 51 4.95 -0.84 -8.45
N HIS A 52 5.33 -2.12 -8.54
CA HIS A 52 5.78 -2.84 -7.36
C HIS A 52 7.20 -2.46 -6.92
N ALA A 53 8.12 -2.18 -7.85
CA ALA A 53 9.46 -1.71 -7.50
C ALA A 53 9.44 -0.37 -6.73
N MET A 54 8.45 0.47 -6.98
CA MET A 54 8.27 1.77 -6.31
C MET A 54 7.35 1.74 -5.09
N TYR A 55 6.70 0.63 -4.84
CA TYR A 55 5.77 0.45 -3.73
C TYR A 55 6.46 0.62 -2.36
N GLU A 56 5.76 1.25 -1.41
CA GLU A 56 6.26 1.54 -0.05
C GLU A 56 7.51 2.42 0.03
N ARG A 57 7.75 3.25 -0.95
CA ARG A 57 8.88 4.18 -0.94
C ARG A 57 8.43 5.60 -0.74
N SER A 58 9.09 6.30 0.18
CA SER A 58 8.93 7.74 0.36
C SER A 58 9.57 8.56 -0.76
N ASN A 59 10.61 8.02 -1.40
CA ASN A 59 11.27 8.61 -2.55
C ASN A 59 11.46 7.54 -3.64
N PRO A 60 10.90 7.74 -4.85
CA PRO A 60 11.01 6.77 -5.93
C PRO A 60 12.40 6.68 -6.55
N TYR A 61 13.26 7.67 -6.33
CA TYR A 61 14.57 7.78 -6.97
C TYR A 61 15.72 7.30 -6.08
N PHE A 62 15.60 7.43 -4.78
CA PHE A 62 16.69 7.12 -3.86
C PHE A 62 16.23 6.19 -2.75
N GLU A 63 17.06 5.18 -2.46
CA GLU A 63 16.85 4.29 -1.33
C GLU A 63 18.12 4.23 -0.49
N HIS A 64 17.99 4.57 0.79
CA HIS A 64 19.10 4.48 1.74
C HIS A 64 19.13 3.11 2.39
N VAL A 65 20.22 2.41 2.20
CA VAL A 65 20.49 1.09 2.82
C VAL A 65 21.71 1.17 3.73
N ALA A 66 21.94 0.16 4.55
CA ALA A 66 23.03 0.16 5.54
C ALA A 66 24.40 0.50 4.96
N GLY A 67 24.74 -0.02 3.79
CA GLY A 67 26.03 0.16 3.14
C GLY A 67 26.11 1.34 2.16
N GLY A 68 25.02 2.08 1.92
CA GLY A 68 25.04 3.16 0.95
C GLY A 68 23.69 3.66 0.49
N THR A 69 23.66 4.24 -0.69
CA THR A 69 22.46 4.76 -1.34
C THR A 69 22.33 4.15 -2.73
N LEU A 70 21.15 3.62 -3.02
CA LEU A 70 20.76 3.24 -4.36
C LEU A 70 20.17 4.45 -5.06
N ASP A 71 20.77 4.81 -6.18
CA ASP A 71 20.26 5.83 -7.10
C ASP A 71 19.53 5.13 -8.24
N MET A 72 18.26 5.40 -8.35
CA MET A 72 17.34 4.82 -9.33
C MET A 72 16.80 5.84 -10.31
N SER A 73 17.30 7.07 -10.25
CA SER A 73 16.85 8.18 -11.10
C SER A 73 17.03 7.93 -12.60
N ALA A 74 18.05 7.11 -12.96
CA ALA A 74 18.34 6.70 -14.32
C ALA A 74 17.77 5.32 -14.67
N CYS A 75 16.97 4.71 -13.80
CA CYS A 75 16.38 3.41 -14.08
C CYS A 75 15.47 3.42 -15.29
N ARG A 76 15.60 2.37 -16.09
CA ARG A 76 14.78 2.10 -17.26
C ARG A 76 14.07 0.76 -17.07
N TYR A 77 12.81 0.75 -17.45
CA TYR A 77 11.97 -0.44 -17.47
C TYR A 77 11.58 -0.75 -18.90
N GLU A 78 11.97 -1.89 -19.39
CA GLU A 78 11.79 -2.28 -20.80
C GLU A 78 11.08 -3.63 -20.89
N GLN A 79 10.05 -3.70 -21.73
CA GLN A 79 9.40 -4.98 -22.05
C GLN A 79 10.27 -5.70 -23.08
N VAL A 80 11.07 -6.68 -22.63
CA VAL A 80 12.01 -7.43 -23.51
C VAL A 80 11.41 -8.67 -24.11
N ALA A 81 10.34 -9.21 -23.51
CA ALA A 81 9.52 -10.29 -24.07
C ALA A 81 8.08 -10.15 -23.56
N GLU A 82 7.14 -10.94 -24.09
CA GLU A 82 5.73 -10.89 -23.74
C GLU A 82 5.47 -10.97 -22.22
N LYS A 83 6.30 -11.73 -21.50
CA LYS A 83 6.17 -11.98 -20.07
C LYS A 83 7.34 -11.47 -19.24
N THR A 84 8.28 -10.75 -19.85
CA THR A 84 9.55 -10.38 -19.23
C THR A 84 9.77 -8.88 -19.28
N THR A 85 10.00 -8.30 -18.13
CA THR A 85 10.45 -6.90 -18.00
C THR A 85 11.88 -6.86 -17.50
N ARG A 86 12.71 -6.05 -18.16
CA ARG A 86 14.09 -5.75 -17.77
C ARG A 86 14.13 -4.41 -17.03
N ILE A 87 14.93 -4.37 -15.96
CA ILE A 87 15.24 -3.15 -15.20
C ILE A 87 16.76 -2.93 -15.28
N SER A 88 17.18 -1.75 -15.72
CA SER A 88 18.58 -1.35 -15.83
C SER A 88 18.81 0.07 -15.35
N GLY A 89 20.06 0.50 -15.25
CA GLY A 89 20.44 1.90 -14.98
C GLY A 89 20.45 2.30 -13.51
N ALA A 90 20.29 1.36 -12.57
CA ALA A 90 20.49 1.64 -11.14
C ALA A 90 21.99 1.81 -10.82
N ALA A 91 22.32 2.78 -9.97
CA ALA A 91 23.66 2.99 -9.46
C ALA A 91 23.69 2.79 -7.94
N PHE A 92 24.85 2.38 -7.40
CA PHE A 92 25.06 2.27 -5.97
C PHE A 92 26.21 3.18 -5.54
N GLN A 93 25.93 4.01 -4.55
CA GLN A 93 26.90 4.90 -3.92
C GLN A 93 27.24 4.35 -2.53
N PRO A 94 28.40 3.76 -2.30
CA PRO A 94 28.80 3.28 -0.99
C PRO A 94 28.84 4.42 0.03
N ALA A 95 28.36 4.15 1.25
CA ALA A 95 28.49 5.07 2.36
C ALA A 95 29.90 5.02 2.94
N ALA A 96 30.42 6.17 3.38
CA ALA A 96 31.69 6.24 4.09
C ALA A 96 31.63 5.53 5.44
N GLU A 97 30.45 5.51 6.07
CA GLU A 97 30.18 4.86 7.34
C GLU A 97 28.94 3.99 7.24
N PHE A 98 28.92 2.87 7.95
CA PHE A 98 27.75 2.01 8.04
C PHE A 98 26.62 2.74 8.76
N ARG A 99 25.43 2.67 8.18
CA ARG A 99 24.21 3.22 8.76
C ARG A 99 23.36 2.11 9.33
N VAL A 100 22.63 2.42 10.37
CA VAL A 100 21.62 1.54 10.95
C VAL A 100 20.27 2.23 10.92
N LYS A 101 19.22 1.46 10.66
CA LYS A 101 17.86 1.92 10.86
C LYS A 101 17.56 1.85 12.36
N LEU A 102 17.19 2.97 12.94
CA LEU A 102 16.68 3.02 14.31
C LEU A 102 15.17 3.01 14.27
N GLU A 103 14.58 2.15 15.05
CA GLU A 103 13.15 2.11 15.29
C GLU A 103 12.90 2.29 16.79
N GLY A 104 11.89 3.06 17.11
CA GLY A 104 11.50 3.32 18.47
C GLY A 104 9.99 3.47 18.57
N ALA A 105 9.48 3.32 19.78
CA ALA A 105 8.09 3.56 20.09
C ALA A 105 8.00 4.54 21.28
N GLY A 106 7.07 5.48 21.20
CA GLY A 106 6.73 6.39 22.27
C GLY A 106 5.22 6.43 22.47
N ARG A 107 4.77 6.59 23.71
CA ARG A 107 3.35 6.78 24.01
C ARG A 107 2.93 8.16 23.52
N ILE A 108 2.00 8.21 22.57
CA ILE A 108 1.42 9.45 22.04
C ILE A 108 0.01 9.72 22.57
N GLY A 109 -0.64 8.70 23.15
CA GLY A 109 -1.99 8.79 23.66
C GLY A 109 -2.61 7.44 23.93
N GLU A 110 -3.89 7.46 24.19
CA GLU A 110 -4.74 6.26 24.31
C GLU A 110 -5.78 6.27 23.20
N ARG A 111 -6.17 5.10 22.74
CA ARG A 111 -7.20 4.93 21.73
C ARG A 111 -8.19 3.86 22.18
N PHE A 112 -9.45 4.19 22.04
CA PHE A 112 -10.52 3.21 22.07
C PHE A 112 -11.02 2.98 20.64
N VAL A 113 -11.27 1.74 20.26
CA VAL A 113 -11.85 1.37 18.97
C VAL A 113 -13.09 0.53 19.24
N GLY A 114 -14.23 0.99 18.71
CA GLY A 114 -15.48 0.26 18.72
C GLY A 114 -15.88 -0.10 17.29
N MET A 115 -16.52 -1.24 17.10
CA MET A 115 -17.08 -1.66 15.81
C MET A 115 -18.55 -1.98 15.94
N VAL A 116 -19.35 -1.46 15.01
CA VAL A 116 -20.80 -1.66 14.98
C VAL A 116 -21.23 -2.10 13.58
N GLY A 117 -21.84 -3.28 13.49
CA GLY A 117 -22.49 -3.74 12.25
C GLY A 117 -23.91 -3.17 12.15
N ILE A 118 -24.26 -2.65 10.97
CA ILE A 118 -25.60 -2.10 10.68
C ILE A 118 -26.16 -2.85 9.48
N ARG A 119 -27.35 -3.48 9.67
CA ARG A 119 -28.04 -4.22 8.62
C ARG A 119 -29.43 -3.66 8.30
N ASP A 120 -29.97 -2.82 9.19
CA ASP A 120 -31.27 -2.19 8.97
C ASP A 120 -31.23 -1.21 7.81
N PRO A 121 -32.08 -1.37 6.76
CA PRO A 121 -32.04 -0.53 5.57
C PRO A 121 -32.30 0.95 5.84
N TYR A 122 -33.17 1.27 6.80
CA TYR A 122 -33.49 2.64 7.17
C TYR A 122 -32.27 3.32 7.80
N THR A 123 -31.63 2.65 8.76
CA THR A 123 -30.42 3.14 9.41
C THR A 123 -29.25 3.29 8.42
N ILE A 124 -29.11 2.36 7.47
CA ILE A 124 -28.10 2.46 6.41
C ILE A 124 -28.30 3.71 5.57
N ALA A 125 -29.55 3.98 5.17
CA ALA A 125 -29.88 5.17 4.36
C ALA A 125 -29.62 6.49 5.11
N HIS A 126 -29.66 6.48 6.44
CA HIS A 126 -29.51 7.66 7.30
C HIS A 126 -28.27 7.62 8.18
N VAL A 127 -27.25 6.86 7.78
CA VAL A 127 -26.06 6.63 8.63
C VAL A 127 -25.34 7.93 9.03
N ASP A 128 -25.31 8.95 8.19
CA ASP A 128 -24.68 10.22 8.52
C ASP A 128 -25.43 10.96 9.63
N GLU A 129 -26.76 10.89 9.64
CA GLU A 129 -27.58 11.46 10.72
C GLU A 129 -27.35 10.72 12.03
N VAL A 130 -27.26 9.39 11.98
CA VAL A 130 -26.95 8.54 13.15
C VAL A 130 -25.56 8.88 13.71
N ILE A 131 -24.57 9.06 12.86
CA ILE A 131 -23.22 9.48 13.27
C ILE A 131 -23.24 10.89 13.87
N GLY A 132 -24.00 11.80 13.26
CA GLY A 132 -24.18 13.16 13.78
C GLY A 132 -24.79 13.16 15.20
N TRP A 133 -25.84 12.36 15.40
CA TRP A 133 -26.43 12.14 16.71
C TRP A 133 -25.44 11.54 17.70
N ALA A 134 -24.71 10.50 17.33
CA ALA A 134 -23.72 9.86 18.19
C ALA A 134 -22.63 10.84 18.63
N ARG A 135 -22.15 11.70 17.71
CA ARG A 135 -21.20 12.78 18.04
C ARG A 135 -21.76 13.76 19.07
N ALA A 136 -23.03 14.13 18.93
CA ALA A 136 -23.70 15.02 19.87
C ALA A 136 -23.80 14.37 21.26
N GLN A 137 -24.15 13.09 21.35
CA GLN A 137 -24.23 12.36 22.63
C GLN A 137 -22.87 12.27 23.32
N VAL A 138 -21.81 12.00 22.57
CA VAL A 138 -20.45 11.96 23.13
C VAL A 138 -20.05 13.34 23.68
N ARG A 139 -20.31 14.40 22.92
CA ARG A 139 -20.02 15.78 23.33
C ARG A 139 -20.81 16.18 24.58
N GLU A 140 -22.07 15.84 24.64
CA GLU A 140 -22.93 16.11 25.81
C GLU A 140 -22.38 15.42 27.08
N ARG A 141 -21.92 14.16 26.93
CA ARG A 141 -21.45 13.35 28.07
C ARG A 141 -20.03 13.70 28.53
N PHE A 142 -19.13 14.03 27.63
CA PHE A 142 -17.70 14.17 27.91
C PHE A 142 -17.21 15.64 27.78
N GLY A 143 -18.05 16.53 27.26
CA GLY A 143 -17.67 17.93 27.04
C GLY A 143 -16.44 18.08 26.17
N ASP A 144 -15.58 19.01 26.50
CA ASP A 144 -14.34 19.30 25.77
C ASP A 144 -13.13 18.60 26.41
N ALA A 145 -13.25 17.33 26.76
CA ALA A 145 -12.25 16.57 27.50
C ALA A 145 -10.97 16.22 26.69
N GLY A 146 -10.70 16.91 25.57
CA GLY A 146 -9.45 16.75 24.79
C GLY A 146 -9.35 15.43 24.05
N TYR A 147 -10.46 14.91 23.55
CA TYR A 147 -10.51 13.71 22.70
C TYR A 147 -10.75 14.07 21.23
N GLU A 148 -10.33 13.19 20.34
CA GLU A 148 -10.72 13.18 18.93
C GLU A 148 -11.66 12.00 18.67
N LEU A 149 -12.75 12.25 17.92
CA LEU A 149 -13.73 11.24 17.61
C LEU A 149 -13.85 11.06 16.08
N HIS A 150 -13.41 9.92 15.60
CA HIS A 150 -13.44 9.55 14.20
C HIS A 150 -14.45 8.44 13.96
N TYR A 151 -15.13 8.48 12.81
CA TYR A 151 -16.00 7.41 12.35
C TYR A 151 -15.58 7.02 10.94
N THR A 152 -15.34 5.74 10.74
CA THR A 152 -15.03 5.14 9.45
C THR A 152 -16.19 4.23 9.05
N VAL A 153 -16.82 4.48 7.91
CA VAL A 153 -18.02 3.74 7.48
C VAL A 153 -17.65 2.83 6.32
N TYR A 154 -17.29 1.60 6.64
CA TYR A 154 -17.06 0.56 5.63
C TYR A 154 -18.38 0.15 4.99
N GLY A 155 -18.38 -0.03 3.67
CA GLY A 155 -19.57 -0.20 2.86
C GLY A 155 -20.13 1.12 2.27
N LYS A 156 -19.57 2.27 2.67
CA LYS A 156 -19.84 3.59 2.09
C LYS A 156 -18.53 4.19 1.55
N ASN A 157 -17.81 4.91 2.35
CA ASN A 157 -16.57 5.59 1.95
C ASN A 157 -15.40 5.36 2.92
N GLY A 158 -15.46 4.35 3.75
CA GLY A 158 -14.49 4.09 4.80
C GLY A 158 -13.07 3.75 4.32
N VAL A 159 -12.92 3.34 3.05
CA VAL A 159 -11.60 3.02 2.46
C VAL A 159 -11.02 4.21 1.72
N MET A 160 -11.79 4.84 0.84
CA MET A 160 -11.30 5.91 -0.05
C MET A 160 -11.73 7.32 0.39
N GLY A 161 -12.56 7.43 1.42
CA GLY A 161 -13.05 8.73 1.91
C GLY A 161 -13.73 9.55 0.81
N PRO A 162 -13.33 10.83 0.63
CA PRO A 162 -13.91 11.70 -0.41
C PRO A 162 -13.61 11.26 -1.85
N LEU A 163 -12.69 10.32 -2.05
CA LEU A 163 -12.32 9.79 -3.37
C LEU A 163 -13.12 8.54 -3.75
N GLU A 164 -14.11 8.14 -2.94
CA GLU A 164 -14.97 6.99 -3.26
C GLU A 164 -15.70 7.22 -4.59
N PRO A 165 -15.47 6.39 -5.61
CA PRO A 165 -16.01 6.62 -6.95
C PRO A 165 -17.45 6.12 -7.12
N SER A 166 -18.00 5.41 -6.13
CA SER A 166 -19.31 4.75 -6.24
C SER A 166 -20.25 5.15 -5.13
N GLU A 167 -21.44 5.62 -5.50
CA GLU A 167 -22.54 5.95 -4.57
C GLU A 167 -23.55 4.79 -4.43
N ARG A 168 -23.14 3.56 -4.71
CA ARG A 168 -24.05 2.41 -4.61
C ARG A 168 -24.50 2.19 -3.16
N PRO A 169 -25.81 1.98 -2.93
CA PRO A 169 -26.30 1.64 -1.61
C PRO A 169 -25.63 0.36 -1.08
N ALA A 170 -25.12 0.42 0.13
CA ALA A 170 -24.58 -0.75 0.78
C ALA A 170 -25.69 -1.70 1.24
N HIS A 171 -25.41 -2.99 1.22
CA HIS A 171 -26.28 -4.01 1.77
C HIS A 171 -26.18 -4.06 3.31
N GLU A 172 -24.99 -3.77 3.81
CA GLU A 172 -24.67 -3.68 5.23
C GLU A 172 -23.49 -2.71 5.42
N LEU A 173 -23.39 -2.13 6.60
CA LEU A 173 -22.29 -1.24 6.98
C LEU A 173 -21.57 -1.77 8.20
N CYS A 174 -20.25 -1.52 8.26
CA CYS A 174 -19.48 -1.60 9.49
C CYS A 174 -18.98 -0.20 9.84
N VAL A 175 -19.38 0.34 10.97
CA VAL A 175 -18.89 1.63 11.49
C VAL A 175 -17.85 1.36 12.56
N VAL A 176 -16.67 1.96 12.38
CA VAL A 176 -15.52 1.86 13.30
C VAL A 176 -15.18 3.23 13.83
#